data_3e139784ed22ac444cf6019eb36ab143
#
_entry.id   3e139784ed22ac444cf6019eb36ab143
#
_cell.length_a   1.000
_cell.length_b   1.000
_cell.length_c   1.000
_cell.angle_alpha   90.00
_cell.angle_beta   90.00
_cell.angle_gamma   90.00
#
_symmetry.space_group_name_H-M   'P 1'
#
loop_
_entity.id
_entity.type
_entity.pdbx_description
1 polymer ?
#
loop_
_entity_poly.entity_id
_entity_poly.type
_entity_poly.pdbx_seq_one_letter_code
_entity_poly.pdbx_strand_id
1 'polypeptide(L)'
;MALAQVAVSNLPEIVVTETTKLPEGPFSTSGNDDCQGNYAEPETEAGLYVQEHGWGVISEATLGDYQLVSFAGEFLTGTSGSCAIEQSNIGVFEGSALKAIFYTANKTDQLIGVLDERQNGSVRIWGGDFVSLPFGDISVTDTGLVIGSVAAEETYCGTAVVPNIYDAPITEARKTLKTAGWKPVPQPREEFGQQGDLHDIGITEAETCSGTGFGFCRYNYRSAGALLDVTTVGEFYEDSVPSVVDYAVTCAN
;
A
#
# COMPACT_ATOMS: atom_id res chain seq x y z
N MET A 1 15.22 -31.69 15.05
CA MET A 1 15.43 -30.42 14.36
C MET A 1 14.08 -29.95 13.89
N ALA A 2 13.58 -28.81 14.36
CA ALA A 2 12.41 -28.19 13.74
C ALA A 2 12.83 -27.78 12.33
N LEU A 3 12.01 -28.10 11.33
CA LEU A 3 12.21 -27.57 9.98
C LEU A 3 12.12 -26.05 10.08
N ALA A 4 13.07 -25.33 9.50
CA ALA A 4 12.98 -23.88 9.42
C ALA A 4 11.70 -23.54 8.65
N GLN A 5 10.85 -22.73 9.24
CA GLN A 5 9.61 -22.29 8.63
C GLN A 5 9.95 -21.26 7.54
N VAL A 6 9.45 -21.45 6.32
CA VAL A 6 9.77 -20.54 5.19
C VAL A 6 9.21 -19.15 5.43
N ALA A 7 8.02 -19.08 6.04
CA ALA A 7 7.32 -17.82 6.26
C ALA A 7 6.42 -17.89 7.49
N VAL A 8 6.29 -16.75 8.19
CA VAL A 8 5.40 -16.58 9.35
C VAL A 8 4.64 -15.26 9.26
N SER A 9 3.49 -15.19 9.93
CA SER A 9 2.74 -13.95 10.08
C SER A 9 2.64 -13.55 11.56
N ASN A 10 2.95 -12.29 11.84
CA ASN A 10 2.68 -11.63 13.12
C ASN A 10 1.34 -10.86 13.11
N LEU A 11 0.63 -10.87 11.97
CA LEU A 11 -0.68 -10.26 11.82
C LEU A 11 -1.76 -11.33 11.96
N PRO A 12 -2.72 -11.19 12.87
CA PRO A 12 -3.73 -12.21 13.14
C PRO A 12 -4.69 -12.45 11.96
N GLU A 13 -4.83 -11.46 11.07
CA GLU A 13 -5.68 -11.53 9.88
C GLU A 13 -5.06 -12.37 8.76
N ILE A 14 -3.73 -12.56 8.77
CA ILE A 14 -3.00 -13.28 7.73
C ILE A 14 -2.66 -14.69 8.18
N VAL A 15 -3.14 -15.64 7.44
CA VAL A 15 -2.80 -17.06 7.56
C VAL A 15 -1.63 -17.38 6.64
N VAL A 16 -0.71 -18.22 7.10
CA VAL A 16 0.39 -18.76 6.32
C VAL A 16 0.22 -20.25 6.13
N THR A 17 0.37 -20.69 4.89
CA THR A 17 0.42 -22.14 4.57
C THR A 17 1.64 -22.43 3.73
N GLU A 18 2.53 -23.30 4.25
CA GLU A 18 3.62 -23.87 3.45
C GLU A 18 3.05 -24.90 2.47
N THR A 19 3.31 -24.68 1.19
CA THR A 19 2.81 -25.55 0.12
C THR A 19 3.67 -25.43 -1.11
N THR A 20 3.73 -26.50 -1.89
CA THR A 20 4.40 -26.55 -3.20
C THR A 20 3.41 -26.58 -4.36
N LYS A 21 2.11 -26.46 -4.06
CA LYS A 21 1.05 -26.47 -5.08
C LYS A 21 0.10 -25.31 -4.86
N LEU A 22 -0.13 -24.56 -5.92
CA LEU A 22 -1.17 -23.54 -5.96
C LEU A 22 -2.50 -24.21 -6.32
N PRO A 23 -3.58 -23.98 -5.56
CA PRO A 23 -4.92 -24.40 -5.98
C PRO A 23 -5.33 -23.67 -7.26
N GLU A 24 -6.23 -24.30 -8.04
CA GLU A 24 -6.86 -23.63 -9.18
C GLU A 24 -7.68 -22.41 -8.73
N GLY A 25 -7.47 -21.29 -9.40
CA GLY A 25 -8.13 -20.02 -9.10
C GLY A 25 -9.44 -19.84 -9.88
N PRO A 26 -10.32 -18.98 -9.39
CA PRO A 26 -11.60 -18.69 -10.05
C PRO A 26 -11.52 -17.54 -11.05
N PHE A 27 -10.34 -16.91 -11.24
CA PHE A 27 -10.20 -15.70 -12.05
C PHE A 27 -10.49 -15.97 -13.53
N SER A 28 -11.25 -15.07 -14.14
CA SER A 28 -11.49 -15.06 -15.57
C SER A 28 -11.46 -13.62 -16.07
N THR A 29 -10.76 -13.39 -17.17
CA THR A 29 -10.73 -12.07 -17.84
C THR A 29 -12.05 -11.71 -18.50
N SER A 30 -12.95 -12.68 -18.74
CA SER A 30 -14.24 -12.43 -19.33
C SER A 30 -15.17 -11.73 -18.32
N GLY A 31 -15.47 -10.45 -18.55
CA GLY A 31 -16.36 -9.63 -17.72
C GLY A 31 -15.64 -8.70 -16.73
N ASN A 32 -14.32 -8.71 -16.68
CA ASN A 32 -13.52 -7.83 -15.81
C ASN A 32 -12.89 -6.65 -16.58
N ASP A 33 -13.42 -6.30 -17.77
CA ASP A 33 -12.84 -5.26 -18.63
C ASP A 33 -12.71 -3.90 -17.93
N ASP A 34 -13.63 -3.59 -17.01
CA ASP A 34 -13.60 -2.33 -16.27
C ASP A 34 -12.48 -2.27 -15.20
N CYS A 35 -11.93 -3.42 -14.81
CA CYS A 35 -10.87 -3.53 -13.81
C CYS A 35 -9.50 -3.93 -14.39
N GLN A 36 -9.29 -3.82 -15.70
CA GLN A 36 -8.03 -4.22 -16.36
C GLN A 36 -6.78 -3.53 -15.79
N GLY A 37 -6.91 -2.34 -15.23
CA GLY A 37 -5.80 -1.63 -14.60
C GLY A 37 -5.38 -2.17 -13.23
N ASN A 38 -6.13 -3.12 -12.65
CA ASN A 38 -5.91 -3.64 -11.31
C ASN A 38 -5.26 -5.03 -11.28
N TYR A 39 -5.04 -5.66 -12.43
CA TYR A 39 -4.24 -6.85 -12.60
C TYR A 39 -3.20 -6.66 -13.69
N ALA A 40 -2.04 -7.27 -13.49
CA ALA A 40 -0.88 -7.10 -14.34
C ALA A 40 -0.67 -8.32 -15.24
N GLU A 41 -0.04 -8.10 -16.40
CA GLU A 41 0.60 -9.18 -17.14
C GLU A 41 1.85 -9.62 -16.35
N PRO A 42 1.99 -10.91 -16.04
CA PRO A 42 3.12 -11.39 -15.25
C PRO A 42 4.46 -11.22 -16.00
N GLU A 43 5.49 -10.81 -15.27
CA GLU A 43 6.84 -10.58 -15.79
C GLU A 43 7.81 -11.71 -15.40
N THR A 44 7.50 -12.46 -14.34
CA THR A 44 8.37 -13.54 -13.83
C THR A 44 7.79 -14.94 -14.09
N GLU A 45 8.64 -15.97 -13.98
CA GLU A 45 8.18 -17.38 -14.04
C GLU A 45 7.19 -17.69 -12.90
N ALA A 46 7.33 -17.04 -11.75
CA ALA A 46 6.42 -17.18 -10.62
C ALA A 46 5.04 -16.58 -10.93
N GLY A 47 5.01 -15.39 -11.52
CA GLY A 47 3.77 -14.74 -11.97
C GLY A 47 3.06 -15.53 -13.07
N LEU A 48 3.82 -16.02 -14.07
CA LEU A 48 3.28 -16.90 -15.12
C LEU A 48 2.67 -18.17 -14.52
N TYR A 49 3.34 -18.81 -13.57
CA TYR A 49 2.82 -19.98 -12.87
C TYR A 49 1.48 -19.67 -12.16
N VAL A 50 1.37 -18.51 -11.50
CA VAL A 50 0.13 -18.07 -10.85
C VAL A 50 -1.00 -17.86 -11.87
N GLN A 51 -0.71 -17.19 -12.98
CA GLN A 51 -1.69 -16.95 -14.05
C GLN A 51 -2.17 -18.26 -14.71
N GLU A 52 -1.26 -19.20 -14.98
CA GLU A 52 -1.57 -20.50 -15.54
C GLU A 52 -2.48 -21.36 -14.64
N HIS A 53 -2.48 -21.09 -13.33
CA HIS A 53 -3.39 -21.71 -12.36
C HIS A 53 -4.71 -20.94 -12.18
N GLY A 54 -5.03 -20.00 -13.06
CA GLY A 54 -6.33 -19.32 -13.07
C GLY A 54 -6.48 -18.24 -12.00
N TRP A 55 -5.39 -17.56 -11.64
CA TRP A 55 -5.40 -16.39 -10.75
C TRP A 55 -5.03 -15.12 -11.50
N GLY A 56 -5.65 -14.00 -11.14
CA GLY A 56 -5.25 -12.69 -11.64
C GLY A 56 -4.05 -12.15 -10.87
N VAL A 57 -2.92 -11.95 -11.54
CA VAL A 57 -1.72 -11.35 -10.93
C VAL A 57 -1.97 -9.87 -10.69
N ILE A 58 -1.70 -9.37 -9.48
CA ILE A 58 -1.83 -7.97 -9.10
C ILE A 58 -0.49 -7.27 -9.26
N SER A 59 0.55 -7.83 -8.63
CA SER A 59 1.90 -7.29 -8.66
C SER A 59 2.93 -8.34 -8.28
N GLU A 60 4.18 -8.08 -8.64
CA GLU A 60 5.32 -8.92 -8.34
C GLU A 60 6.39 -8.09 -7.64
N ALA A 61 7.11 -8.67 -6.69
CA ALA A 61 8.20 -8.02 -5.97
C ALA A 61 9.30 -9.02 -5.64
N THR A 62 10.54 -8.54 -5.53
CA THR A 62 11.69 -9.35 -5.12
C THR A 62 12.10 -9.00 -3.69
N LEU A 63 12.32 -10.01 -2.87
CA LEU A 63 12.74 -9.85 -1.49
C LEU A 63 13.85 -10.86 -1.12
N GLY A 64 15.10 -10.44 -1.23
CA GLY A 64 16.26 -11.33 -1.10
C GLY A 64 16.28 -12.38 -2.20
N ASP A 65 16.28 -13.65 -1.83
CA ASP A 65 16.24 -14.79 -2.77
C ASP A 65 14.80 -15.21 -3.14
N TYR A 66 13.79 -14.50 -2.62
CA TYR A 66 12.38 -14.81 -2.85
C TYR A 66 11.77 -13.90 -3.90
N GLN A 67 10.93 -14.50 -4.75
CA GLN A 67 9.97 -13.80 -5.60
C GLN A 67 8.62 -13.85 -4.90
N LEU A 68 8.01 -12.69 -4.71
CA LEU A 68 6.67 -12.53 -4.16
C LEU A 68 5.72 -12.17 -5.28
N VAL A 69 4.58 -12.86 -5.35
CA VAL A 69 3.52 -12.58 -6.32
C VAL A 69 2.23 -12.34 -5.55
N SER A 70 1.66 -11.15 -5.66
CA SER A 70 0.32 -10.86 -5.20
C SER A 70 -0.68 -11.19 -6.30
N PHE A 71 -1.75 -11.90 -5.95
CA PHE A 71 -2.75 -12.37 -6.90
C PHE A 71 -4.13 -12.51 -6.26
N ALA A 72 -5.17 -12.43 -7.07
CA ALA A 72 -6.56 -12.50 -6.61
C ALA A 72 -7.45 -13.38 -7.49
N GLY A 73 -8.55 -13.82 -6.90
CA GLY A 73 -9.61 -14.56 -7.59
C GLY A 73 -10.72 -13.67 -8.13
N GLU A 74 -10.87 -12.44 -7.62
CA GLU A 74 -11.98 -11.56 -8.00
C GLU A 74 -11.57 -10.08 -7.94
N PHE A 75 -12.06 -9.32 -8.95
CA PHE A 75 -11.91 -7.86 -9.05
C PHE A 75 -13.30 -7.26 -9.21
N LEU A 76 -13.73 -6.48 -8.21
CA LEU A 76 -15.06 -5.89 -8.14
C LEU A 76 -15.06 -4.47 -8.67
N THR A 77 -15.84 -4.22 -9.71
CA THR A 77 -16.01 -2.88 -10.26
C THR A 77 -16.80 -1.98 -9.30
N GLY A 78 -16.20 -0.85 -8.94
CA GLY A 78 -16.83 0.20 -8.16
C GLY A 78 -17.31 1.37 -9.02
N THR A 79 -17.58 2.49 -8.37
CA THR A 79 -17.95 3.73 -9.07
C THR A 79 -16.72 4.45 -9.60
N SER A 80 -16.90 5.22 -10.68
CA SER A 80 -15.84 6.08 -11.26
C SER A 80 -14.56 5.34 -11.69
N GLY A 81 -14.68 4.06 -12.09
CA GLY A 81 -13.55 3.25 -12.55
C GLY A 81 -12.67 2.72 -11.40
N SER A 82 -13.12 2.81 -10.15
CA SER A 82 -12.45 2.15 -9.03
C SER A 82 -12.72 0.65 -9.03
N CYS A 83 -11.76 -0.13 -8.52
CA CYS A 83 -11.89 -1.57 -8.38
C CYS A 83 -11.44 -2.01 -6.99
N ALA A 84 -12.18 -2.94 -6.39
CA ALA A 84 -11.75 -3.63 -5.18
C ALA A 84 -11.26 -5.04 -5.53
N ILE A 85 -10.38 -5.57 -4.71
CA ILE A 85 -9.72 -6.87 -4.91
C ILE A 85 -10.16 -7.80 -3.80
N GLU A 86 -10.71 -8.95 -4.17
CA GLU A 86 -11.13 -9.99 -3.22
C GLU A 86 -10.47 -11.33 -3.51
N GLN A 87 -10.50 -12.25 -2.56
CA GLN A 87 -9.83 -13.56 -2.63
C GLN A 87 -8.34 -13.42 -2.91
N SER A 88 -7.71 -12.42 -2.29
CA SER A 88 -6.32 -12.06 -2.55
C SER A 88 -5.33 -12.86 -1.71
N ASN A 89 -4.16 -13.10 -2.27
CA ASN A 89 -3.11 -13.92 -1.70
C ASN A 89 -1.73 -13.38 -2.09
N ILE A 90 -0.68 -13.81 -1.38
CA ILE A 90 0.71 -13.61 -1.79
C ILE A 90 1.39 -14.98 -1.85
N GLY A 91 1.86 -15.37 -3.03
CA GLY A 91 2.71 -16.53 -3.23
C GLY A 91 4.17 -16.17 -2.94
N VAL A 92 4.86 -17.06 -2.22
CA VAL A 92 6.29 -16.97 -1.95
C VAL A 92 6.99 -18.04 -2.78
N PHE A 93 7.92 -17.63 -3.63
CA PHE A 93 8.65 -18.53 -4.52
C PHE A 93 10.16 -18.42 -4.33
N GLU A 94 10.88 -19.53 -4.48
CA GLU A 94 12.31 -19.57 -4.74
C GLU A 94 12.52 -20.00 -6.20
N GLY A 95 12.96 -19.08 -7.04
CA GLY A 95 12.85 -19.26 -8.49
C GLY A 95 11.39 -19.46 -8.91
N SER A 96 11.08 -20.55 -9.61
CA SER A 96 9.70 -20.91 -9.98
C SER A 96 9.01 -21.84 -8.98
N ALA A 97 9.67 -22.23 -7.89
CA ALA A 97 9.13 -23.18 -6.92
C ALA A 97 8.33 -22.47 -5.81
N LEU A 98 7.01 -22.69 -5.76
CA LEU A 98 6.16 -22.21 -4.67
C LEU A 98 6.59 -22.85 -3.34
N LYS A 99 6.71 -22.03 -2.28
CA LYS A 99 7.10 -22.43 -0.93
C LYS A 99 6.02 -22.19 0.10
N ALA A 100 5.31 -21.08 -0.01
CA ALA A 100 4.27 -20.69 0.92
C ALA A 100 3.24 -19.77 0.25
N ILE A 101 2.07 -19.65 0.86
CA ILE A 101 1.04 -18.70 0.50
C ILE A 101 0.63 -17.97 1.78
N PHE A 102 0.57 -16.63 1.71
CA PHE A 102 -0.11 -15.77 2.66
C PHE A 102 -1.50 -15.44 2.12
N TYR A 103 -2.52 -15.52 2.97
CA TYR A 103 -3.90 -15.21 2.58
C TYR A 103 -4.72 -14.75 3.78
N THR A 104 -5.85 -14.10 3.54
CA THR A 104 -6.80 -13.73 4.59
C THR A 104 -7.73 -14.89 4.88
N ALA A 105 -8.10 -15.08 6.16
CA ALA A 105 -9.03 -16.13 6.56
C ALA A 105 -10.43 -15.92 5.98
N ASN A 106 -10.84 -14.66 5.81
CA ASN A 106 -12.08 -14.27 5.14
C ASN A 106 -11.78 -13.83 3.71
N LYS A 107 -12.43 -14.46 2.73
CA LYS A 107 -12.18 -14.23 1.30
C LYS A 107 -12.59 -12.84 0.80
N THR A 108 -13.47 -12.16 1.53
CA THR A 108 -13.92 -10.80 1.21
C THR A 108 -13.09 -9.71 1.88
N ASP A 109 -12.07 -10.08 2.66
CA ASP A 109 -11.15 -9.11 3.23
C ASP A 109 -10.25 -8.55 2.13
N GLN A 110 -10.19 -7.23 2.01
CA GLN A 110 -9.43 -6.49 1.01
C GLN A 110 -8.07 -6.03 1.56
N LEU A 111 -7.39 -6.89 2.32
CA LEU A 111 -6.14 -6.56 3.01
C LEU A 111 -4.89 -6.73 2.15
N ILE A 112 -4.98 -7.56 1.09
CA ILE A 112 -3.87 -7.85 0.19
C ILE A 112 -4.19 -7.29 -1.19
N GLY A 113 -3.34 -6.41 -1.67
CA GLY A 113 -3.39 -5.80 -3.00
C GLY A 113 -1.99 -5.71 -3.60
N VAL A 114 -1.52 -4.52 -3.88
CA VAL A 114 -0.22 -4.25 -4.51
C VAL A 114 0.93 -4.47 -3.53
N LEU A 115 2.03 -5.04 -4.03
CA LEU A 115 3.32 -5.13 -3.34
C LEU A 115 4.23 -3.99 -3.80
N ASP A 116 4.89 -3.32 -2.86
CA ASP A 116 5.78 -2.21 -3.11
C ASP A 116 7.14 -2.40 -2.40
N GLU A 117 8.22 -2.48 -3.17
CA GLU A 117 9.57 -2.63 -2.65
C GLU A 117 10.03 -1.35 -1.97
N ARG A 118 10.42 -1.45 -0.70
CA ARG A 118 10.83 -0.30 0.11
C ARG A 118 12.35 -0.14 0.16
N GLN A 119 12.81 1.09 0.34
CA GLN A 119 14.25 1.40 0.43
C GLN A 119 14.97 0.70 1.59
N ASN A 120 14.24 0.32 2.63
CA ASN A 120 14.78 -0.42 3.78
C ASN A 120 14.94 -1.92 3.50
N GLY A 121 14.61 -2.40 2.28
CA GLY A 121 14.72 -3.79 1.89
C GLY A 121 13.56 -4.67 2.35
N SER A 122 12.43 -4.08 2.77
CA SER A 122 11.16 -4.80 2.96
C SER A 122 10.27 -4.65 1.74
N VAL A 123 9.17 -5.42 1.70
CA VAL A 123 8.09 -5.27 0.72
C VAL A 123 6.83 -4.90 1.47
N ARG A 124 6.23 -3.76 1.13
CA ARG A 124 4.96 -3.29 1.68
C ARG A 124 3.79 -3.92 0.99
N ILE A 125 2.80 -4.32 1.77
CA ILE A 125 1.50 -4.80 1.28
C ILE A 125 0.52 -3.64 1.37
N TRP A 126 -0.01 -3.23 0.23
CA TRP A 126 -1.13 -2.31 0.14
C TRP A 126 -2.44 -3.09 0.09
N GLY A 127 -3.49 -2.57 0.69
CA GLY A 127 -4.82 -3.17 0.63
C GLY A 127 -5.40 -3.19 -0.79
N GLY A 128 -6.40 -4.03 -0.99
CA GLY A 128 -7.12 -4.16 -2.25
C GLY A 128 -8.43 -3.36 -2.30
N ASP A 129 -8.68 -2.46 -1.35
CA ASP A 129 -9.86 -1.59 -1.32
C ASP A 129 -9.75 -0.45 -2.33
N PHE A 130 -10.88 0.21 -2.63
CA PHE A 130 -10.99 1.36 -3.55
C PHE A 130 -10.05 2.51 -3.21
N VAL A 131 -9.77 2.72 -1.93
CA VAL A 131 -8.73 3.62 -1.43
C VAL A 131 -7.77 2.80 -0.60
N SER A 132 -6.68 2.37 -1.23
CA SER A 132 -5.71 1.50 -0.60
C SER A 132 -4.98 2.19 0.56
N LEU A 133 -4.86 1.47 1.68
CA LEU A 133 -3.97 1.79 2.79
C LEU A 133 -2.93 0.69 2.94
N PRO A 134 -1.72 0.98 3.42
CA PRO A 134 -0.74 -0.06 3.68
C PRO A 134 -1.19 -0.92 4.86
N PHE A 135 -1.15 -2.23 4.66
CA PHE A 135 -1.62 -3.20 5.64
C PHE A 135 -0.49 -3.78 6.48
N GLY A 136 0.67 -4.03 5.88
CA GLY A 136 1.81 -4.62 6.56
C GLY A 136 3.08 -4.59 5.72
N ASP A 137 4.19 -5.01 6.32
CA ASP A 137 5.48 -5.14 5.65
C ASP A 137 5.99 -6.58 5.73
N ILE A 138 6.52 -7.11 4.62
CA ILE A 138 7.22 -8.39 4.56
C ILE A 138 8.71 -8.11 4.64
N SER A 139 9.42 -8.82 5.51
CA SER A 139 10.86 -8.72 5.66
C SER A 139 11.53 -10.09 5.72
N VAL A 140 12.80 -10.15 5.33
CA VAL A 140 13.65 -11.33 5.51
C VAL A 140 14.26 -11.31 6.91
N THR A 141 14.23 -12.44 7.57
CA THR A 141 14.90 -12.68 8.86
C THR A 141 15.81 -13.90 8.77
N ASP A 142 16.61 -14.15 9.79
CA ASP A 142 17.45 -15.36 9.87
C ASP A 142 16.63 -16.68 9.81
N THR A 143 15.34 -16.61 10.06
CA THR A 143 14.43 -17.77 10.12
C THR A 143 13.47 -17.88 8.95
N GLY A 144 13.54 -16.98 7.97
CA GLY A 144 12.65 -16.92 6.81
C GLY A 144 11.92 -15.58 6.67
N LEU A 145 10.83 -15.57 5.93
CA LEU A 145 10.01 -14.38 5.72
C LEU A 145 9.07 -14.13 6.90
N VAL A 146 8.90 -12.87 7.26
CA VAL A 146 7.96 -12.45 8.30
C VAL A 146 7.07 -11.34 7.75
N ILE A 147 5.75 -11.51 7.84
CA ILE A 147 4.80 -10.41 7.71
C ILE A 147 4.59 -9.78 9.08
N GLY A 148 4.78 -8.47 9.19
CA GLY A 148 4.52 -7.68 10.38
C GLY A 148 3.73 -6.41 10.07
N SER A 149 3.45 -5.62 11.10
CA SER A 149 2.83 -4.31 10.94
C SER A 149 3.70 -3.39 10.09
N VAL A 150 3.08 -2.42 9.45
CA VAL A 150 3.77 -1.32 8.75
C VAL A 150 4.81 -0.69 9.69
N ALA A 151 6.01 -0.44 9.20
CA ALA A 151 7.09 0.16 9.97
C ALA A 151 6.63 1.45 10.66
N ALA A 152 7.02 1.67 11.92
CA ALA A 152 6.64 2.86 12.69
C ALA A 152 7.23 4.15 12.09
N GLU A 153 8.33 4.04 11.36
CA GLU A 153 8.99 5.13 10.65
C GLU A 153 9.84 4.60 9.50
N GLU A 154 10.08 5.42 8.50
CA GLU A 154 10.96 5.12 7.37
C GLU A 154 11.97 6.24 7.17
N THR A 155 13.20 5.88 6.80
CA THR A 155 14.28 6.84 6.52
C THR A 155 14.48 6.99 5.03
N TYR A 156 14.42 8.22 4.55
CA TYR A 156 14.64 8.61 3.17
C TYR A 156 15.85 9.54 3.04
N CYS A 157 16.47 9.58 1.88
CA CYS A 157 17.56 10.50 1.57
C CYS A 157 18.71 10.41 2.59
N GLY A 158 18.88 9.27 3.23
CA GLY A 158 19.88 9.01 4.27
C GLY A 158 19.58 9.56 5.66
N THR A 159 18.74 10.58 5.81
CA THR A 159 18.52 11.25 7.12
C THR A 159 17.09 11.73 7.36
N ALA A 160 16.25 11.83 6.35
CA ALA A 160 14.89 12.30 6.48
C ALA A 160 13.97 11.18 6.99
N VAL A 161 13.52 11.27 8.22
CA VAL A 161 12.63 10.26 8.83
C VAL A 161 11.18 10.68 8.64
N VAL A 162 10.37 9.79 8.05
CA VAL A 162 8.92 9.92 7.96
C VAL A 162 8.30 8.93 8.94
N PRO A 163 7.64 9.39 10.00
CA PRO A 163 6.87 8.51 10.87
C PRO A 163 5.66 7.94 10.13
N ASN A 164 5.16 6.80 10.58
CA ASN A 164 3.92 6.25 10.06
C ASN A 164 2.76 7.20 10.35
N ILE A 165 2.22 7.80 9.30
CA ILE A 165 1.10 8.75 9.32
C ILE A 165 -0.11 8.24 8.54
N TYR A 166 -0.07 7.02 8.02
CA TYR A 166 -1.19 6.44 7.28
C TYR A 166 -2.43 6.36 8.15
N ASP A 167 -3.59 6.60 7.57
CA ASP A 167 -4.91 6.67 8.20
C ASP A 167 -5.07 7.76 9.27
N ALA A 168 -4.03 8.52 9.57
CA ALA A 168 -4.10 9.62 10.52
C ALA A 168 -4.86 10.83 9.93
N PRO A 169 -5.76 11.47 10.69
CA PRO A 169 -6.31 12.76 10.31
C PRO A 169 -5.18 13.76 10.01
N ILE A 170 -5.32 14.59 8.98
CA ILE A 170 -4.25 15.50 8.54
C ILE A 170 -3.78 16.42 9.67
N THR A 171 -4.65 16.81 10.59
CA THR A 171 -4.31 17.61 11.77
C THR A 171 -3.33 16.90 12.70
N GLU A 172 -3.47 15.59 12.87
CA GLU A 172 -2.58 14.76 13.71
C GLU A 172 -1.30 14.40 12.94
N ALA A 173 -1.41 13.99 11.67
CA ALA A 173 -0.27 13.74 10.81
C ALA A 173 0.68 14.95 10.76
N ARG A 174 0.12 16.16 10.61
CA ARG A 174 0.86 17.44 10.65
C ARG A 174 1.65 17.63 11.96
N LYS A 175 1.07 17.32 13.11
CA LYS A 175 1.76 17.41 14.41
C LYS A 175 2.91 16.43 14.48
N THR A 176 2.67 15.19 14.07
CA THR A 176 3.66 14.10 14.04
C THR A 176 4.83 14.46 13.12
N LEU A 177 4.54 14.90 11.90
CA LEU A 177 5.56 15.34 10.94
C LEU A 177 6.39 16.51 11.46
N LYS A 178 5.77 17.52 12.08
CA LYS A 178 6.50 18.66 12.69
C LYS A 178 7.41 18.21 13.81
N THR A 179 6.99 17.24 14.62
CA THR A 179 7.82 16.67 15.69
C THR A 179 9.01 15.90 15.11
N ALA A 180 8.87 15.25 13.98
CA ALA A 180 9.92 14.57 13.23
C ALA A 180 10.82 15.54 12.41
N GLY A 181 10.60 16.88 12.53
CA GLY A 181 11.44 17.88 11.89
C GLY A 181 11.00 18.34 10.50
N TRP A 182 9.86 17.86 10.02
CA TRP A 182 9.28 18.31 8.76
C TRP A 182 8.64 19.70 8.94
N LYS A 183 8.89 20.57 7.98
CA LYS A 183 8.37 21.96 7.98
C LYS A 183 7.32 22.07 6.87
N PRO A 184 6.10 22.53 7.20
CA PRO A 184 5.11 22.86 6.20
C PRO A 184 5.66 23.84 5.15
N VAL A 185 5.32 23.64 3.89
CA VAL A 185 5.63 24.56 2.79
C VAL A 185 4.36 25.31 2.42
N PRO A 186 4.19 26.57 2.88
CA PRO A 186 2.97 27.32 2.63
C PRO A 186 2.68 27.46 1.13
N GLN A 187 1.43 27.31 0.77
CA GLN A 187 0.90 27.44 -0.58
C GLN A 187 0.00 28.68 -0.69
N PRO A 188 -0.22 29.21 -1.88
CA PRO A 188 -1.24 30.26 -2.09
C PRO A 188 -2.62 29.73 -1.71
N ARG A 189 -3.39 30.54 -0.98
CA ARG A 189 -4.78 30.21 -0.61
C ARG A 189 -5.69 30.32 -1.84
N GLU A 190 -6.47 29.28 -2.10
CA GLU A 190 -7.58 29.33 -3.06
C GLU A 190 -8.78 30.10 -2.47
N GLU A 191 -9.52 30.79 -3.31
CA GLU A 191 -10.67 31.59 -2.87
C GLU A 191 -11.83 30.73 -2.40
N PHE A 192 -12.01 29.57 -3.03
CA PHE A 192 -13.13 28.65 -2.78
C PHE A 192 -12.63 27.20 -2.69
N GLY A 193 -13.45 26.35 -2.04
CA GLY A 193 -13.22 24.92 -1.95
C GLY A 193 -12.41 24.50 -0.73
N GLN A 194 -12.26 23.20 -0.58
CA GLN A 194 -11.66 22.56 0.59
C GLN A 194 -10.25 23.05 0.92
N GLN A 195 -9.44 23.41 -0.08
CA GLN A 195 -8.10 23.98 0.14
C GLN A 195 -8.18 25.31 0.92
N GLY A 196 -9.11 26.19 0.53
CA GLY A 196 -9.34 27.45 1.23
C GLY A 196 -9.80 27.25 2.68
N ASP A 197 -10.70 26.29 2.92
CA ASP A 197 -11.21 25.97 4.27
C ASP A 197 -10.08 25.44 5.17
N LEU A 198 -9.20 24.60 4.64
CA LEU A 198 -8.01 24.10 5.33
C LEU A 198 -7.05 25.23 5.70
N HIS A 199 -6.84 26.21 4.81
CA HIS A 199 -6.05 27.40 5.08
C HIS A 199 -6.64 28.24 6.20
N ASP A 200 -7.97 28.38 6.28
CA ASP A 200 -8.65 29.17 7.31
C ASP A 200 -8.47 28.62 8.73
N ILE A 201 -8.20 27.31 8.85
CA ILE A 201 -7.82 26.66 10.13
C ILE A 201 -6.30 26.56 10.32
N GLY A 202 -5.50 27.20 9.46
CA GLY A 202 -4.03 27.29 9.59
C GLY A 202 -3.25 26.13 9.00
N ILE A 203 -3.86 25.28 8.15
CA ILE A 203 -3.18 24.23 7.37
C ILE A 203 -2.79 24.83 6.01
N THR A 204 -1.78 25.68 6.03
CA THR A 204 -1.36 26.49 4.87
C THR A 204 -0.53 25.75 3.84
N GLU A 205 -0.09 24.55 4.15
CA GLU A 205 0.64 23.65 3.26
C GLU A 205 -0.25 22.85 2.31
N ALA A 206 -1.57 22.95 2.40
CA ALA A 206 -2.50 22.40 1.43
C ALA A 206 -2.28 23.07 0.07
N GLU A 207 -1.85 22.27 -0.93
CA GLU A 207 -1.52 22.76 -2.28
C GLU A 207 -2.77 22.78 -3.16
N THR A 208 -3.47 21.65 -3.24
CA THR A 208 -4.68 21.50 -4.04
C THR A 208 -5.57 20.41 -3.47
N CYS A 209 -6.88 20.56 -3.68
CA CYS A 209 -7.87 19.56 -3.33
C CYS A 209 -8.80 19.28 -4.52
N SER A 210 -9.15 18.02 -4.74
CA SER A 210 -10.16 17.68 -5.74
C SER A 210 -11.55 18.06 -5.23
N GLY A 211 -12.34 18.69 -6.09
CA GLY A 211 -13.72 19.11 -5.76
C GLY A 211 -14.75 17.98 -5.91
N THR A 212 -14.34 16.77 -6.28
CA THR A 212 -15.24 15.64 -6.57
C THR A 212 -14.58 14.30 -6.23
N GLY A 213 -15.36 13.23 -6.18
CA GLY A 213 -14.88 11.88 -5.91
C GLY A 213 -14.54 11.69 -4.44
N PHE A 214 -13.36 11.16 -4.16
CA PHE A 214 -12.91 10.88 -2.79
C PHE A 214 -12.37 12.10 -2.03
N GLY A 215 -12.39 13.31 -2.61
CA GLY A 215 -11.89 14.51 -1.94
C GLY A 215 -10.39 14.47 -1.67
N PHE A 216 -9.59 14.03 -2.63
CA PHE A 216 -8.13 14.00 -2.47
C PHE A 216 -7.56 15.40 -2.31
N CYS A 217 -6.70 15.60 -1.28
CA CYS A 217 -5.90 16.79 -1.09
C CYS A 217 -4.41 16.46 -1.02
N ARG A 218 -3.56 17.38 -1.48
CA ARG A 218 -2.10 17.29 -1.42
C ARG A 218 -1.53 18.34 -0.48
N TYR A 219 -0.54 17.93 0.32
CA TYR A 219 0.14 18.80 1.30
C TYR A 219 1.64 18.64 1.17
N ASN A 220 2.35 19.78 1.21
CA ASN A 220 3.79 19.83 0.96
C ASN A 220 4.58 20.13 2.23
N TYR A 221 5.60 19.33 2.48
CA TYR A 221 6.54 19.50 3.59
C TYR A 221 7.97 19.43 3.09
N ARG A 222 8.91 19.98 3.87
CA ARG A 222 10.35 19.87 3.62
C ARG A 222 11.11 19.56 4.90
N SER A 223 12.16 18.78 4.79
CA SER A 223 13.16 18.52 5.81
C SER A 223 14.56 18.58 5.18
N ALA A 224 15.63 18.38 5.95
CA ALA A 224 17.01 18.48 5.50
C ALA A 224 17.27 17.65 4.21
N GLY A 225 17.27 18.31 3.05
CA GLY A 225 17.55 17.67 1.77
C GLY A 225 16.42 16.80 1.19
N ALA A 226 15.20 16.90 1.71
CA ALA A 226 14.05 16.13 1.24
C ALA A 226 12.77 16.99 1.13
N LEU A 227 11.93 16.66 0.15
CA LEU A 227 10.56 17.13 0.02
C LEU A 227 9.63 15.94 0.30
N LEU A 228 8.53 16.20 0.98
CA LEU A 228 7.49 15.22 1.29
C LEU A 228 6.14 15.74 0.81
N ASP A 229 5.51 15.01 -0.07
CA ASP A 229 4.15 15.21 -0.53
C ASP A 229 3.25 14.22 0.19
N VAL A 230 2.23 14.71 0.91
CA VAL A 230 1.25 13.88 1.62
C VAL A 230 -0.07 13.98 0.88
N THR A 231 -0.70 12.84 0.63
CA THR A 231 -2.02 12.76 0.02
C THR A 231 -3.04 12.30 1.07
N THR A 232 -4.15 13.02 1.14
CA THR A 232 -5.30 12.62 1.98
C THR A 232 -6.52 12.32 1.14
N VAL A 233 -7.46 11.61 1.74
CA VAL A 233 -8.81 11.37 1.23
C VAL A 233 -9.84 11.87 2.24
N GLY A 234 -11.01 12.24 1.75
CA GLY A 234 -12.11 12.73 2.56
C GLY A 234 -12.32 14.25 2.46
N GLU A 235 -13.50 14.67 2.85
CA GLU A 235 -13.87 16.07 2.83
C GLU A 235 -13.65 16.73 4.20
N PHE A 236 -13.20 17.98 4.17
CA PHE A 236 -13.17 18.82 5.36
C PHE A 236 -14.54 19.44 5.56
N TYR A 237 -15.29 18.94 6.53
CA TYR A 237 -16.62 19.42 6.85
C TYR A 237 -16.93 19.25 8.34
N GLU A 238 -17.30 20.35 9.04
CA GLU A 238 -17.63 20.37 10.47
C GLU A 238 -16.60 19.61 11.33
N ASP A 239 -16.93 18.38 11.77
CA ASP A 239 -16.08 17.55 12.62
C ASP A 239 -15.24 16.53 11.83
N SER A 240 -15.33 16.52 10.48
CA SER A 240 -14.58 15.61 9.61
C SER A 240 -13.33 16.31 9.08
N VAL A 241 -12.20 15.66 9.15
CA VAL A 241 -10.95 16.09 8.52
C VAL A 241 -10.41 14.95 7.64
N PRO A 242 -9.81 15.28 6.47
CA PRO A 242 -9.22 14.27 5.59
C PRO A 242 -8.17 13.42 6.30
N SER A 243 -8.13 12.12 5.99
CA SER A 243 -7.12 11.19 6.49
C SER A 243 -6.04 10.89 5.46
N VAL A 244 -4.81 10.67 5.92
CA VAL A 244 -3.66 10.37 5.06
C VAL A 244 -3.79 8.98 4.46
N VAL A 245 -3.71 8.90 3.13
CA VAL A 245 -3.74 7.62 2.40
C VAL A 245 -2.42 7.28 1.74
N ASP A 246 -1.61 8.30 1.43
CA ASP A 246 -0.32 8.10 0.79
C ASP A 246 0.65 9.25 1.06
N TYR A 247 1.95 8.97 0.88
CA TYR A 247 2.97 10.01 0.83
C TYR A 247 4.15 9.60 -0.07
N ALA A 248 4.79 10.59 -0.65
CA ALA A 248 5.99 10.41 -1.47
C ALA A 248 7.12 11.32 -0.98
N VAL A 249 8.36 10.82 -1.00
CA VAL A 249 9.55 11.58 -0.64
C VAL A 249 10.46 11.75 -1.85
N THR A 250 10.83 13.00 -2.13
CA THR A 250 11.80 13.35 -3.16
C THR A 250 13.06 13.90 -2.52
N CYS A 251 14.21 13.30 -2.82
CA CYS A 251 15.49 13.79 -2.33
C CYS A 251 15.93 15.03 -3.13
N ALA A 252 16.26 16.11 -2.41
CA ALA A 252 16.88 17.27 -3.04
C ALA A 252 18.33 16.93 -3.44
N ASN A 253 18.66 17.17 -4.69
CA ASN A 253 20.03 17.02 -5.22
C ASN A 253 20.98 18.08 -4.67
#